data_dcd84930af8ac108c7b4c8dc8d6d7bcc
#
_entry.id   dcd84930af8ac108c7b4c8dc8d6d7bcc
#
_cell.length_a   1.000
_cell.length_b   1.000
_cell.length_c   1.000
_cell.angle_alpha   90.00
_cell.angle_beta   90.00
_cell.angle_gamma   90.00
#
_symmetry.space_group_name_H-M   'P 1'
#
loop_
_entity.id
_entity.type
_entity.pdbx_description
1 polymer ?
#
loop_
_entity_poly.entity_id
_entity_poly.type
_entity_poly.pdbx_seq_one_letter_code
_entity_poly.pdbx_strand_id
1 'polypeptide(L)'
;MLEFKEPTGHDPAGYHIYKRSRSPYERFIEGEGIPIYRGIGVYDTRDLPLGKWPRLGGRGTYLLLEGCESIKGMFVLEVPSGDALKAEKHVYDEFFVVIEGRGTTEVWREGSQKKHVFEWQPGSLFMAPINAYHRLVNATNSPALLLAANNAPPVMNLFQSQHFVWNNNYDFNERYGDSDDFYKVNTTIEAEPVRGRAAIRSNLFPDIVNANLPLDNQRAPGYRRIAPFFNGFIPDASTGGFIAEYPAGRYSKAHYHLSGAVLVCLAGKGYTLNWRTELGPRPWEAGKGDQVKIQEYKAGGLVAAAPGGGGWFHQHFNISNGPFRIINYWGGPTGHWGGIFEEGSEDEVKSGNIFGIREGGRTILYPEEDPWVRNYYRQRLAEEGAEFTMPESMFEEPAGVR
;
A
#
# COMPACT_ATOMS: atom_id res chain seq x y z
N MET A 1 -8.93 -50.07 -8.26
CA MET A 1 -10.20 -49.32 -8.31
C MET A 1 -10.08 -48.16 -7.32
N LEU A 2 -10.31 -46.94 -7.78
CA LEU A 2 -10.43 -45.81 -6.89
C LEU A 2 -11.78 -45.93 -6.13
N GLU A 3 -11.72 -45.95 -4.84
CA GLU A 3 -12.92 -45.96 -3.99
C GLU A 3 -13.51 -44.56 -3.98
N PHE A 4 -14.70 -44.40 -4.53
CA PHE A 4 -15.42 -43.12 -4.51
C PHE A 4 -16.10 -42.97 -3.13
N LYS A 5 -15.81 -41.88 -2.44
CA LYS A 5 -16.53 -41.49 -1.22
C LYS A 5 -17.48 -40.34 -1.55
N GLU A 6 -18.71 -40.50 -1.15
CA GLU A 6 -19.70 -39.42 -1.27
C GLU A 6 -19.18 -38.16 -0.58
N PRO A 7 -19.23 -36.98 -1.25
CA PRO A 7 -18.87 -35.72 -0.62
C PRO A 7 -19.78 -35.46 0.59
N THR A 8 -19.16 -35.22 1.74
CA THR A 8 -19.89 -34.77 2.94
C THR A 8 -19.92 -33.24 2.97
N GLY A 9 -21.03 -32.63 3.34
CA GLY A 9 -21.17 -31.19 3.45
C GLY A 9 -22.10 -30.54 2.43
N HIS A 10 -23.10 -31.28 2.00
CA HIS A 10 -24.19 -30.72 1.22
C HIS A 10 -25.07 -29.81 2.07
N ASP A 11 -25.44 -28.63 1.55
CA ASP A 11 -26.61 -27.90 1.99
C ASP A 11 -27.87 -28.79 1.85
N PRO A 12 -28.84 -28.75 2.76
CA PRO A 12 -30.11 -29.45 2.63
C PRO A 12 -30.87 -29.12 1.33
N ALA A 13 -30.56 -27.98 0.69
CA ALA A 13 -31.08 -27.60 -0.63
C ALA A 13 -30.30 -28.20 -1.82
N GLY A 14 -29.28 -29.03 -1.58
CA GLY A 14 -28.46 -29.67 -2.62
C GLY A 14 -27.33 -28.81 -3.19
N TYR A 15 -27.03 -27.65 -2.61
CA TYR A 15 -25.92 -26.81 -3.01
C TYR A 15 -24.64 -27.16 -2.24
N HIS A 16 -23.49 -27.18 -2.92
CA HIS A 16 -22.21 -27.28 -2.27
C HIS A 16 -21.88 -25.97 -1.55
N ILE A 17 -21.70 -26.01 -0.24
CA ILE A 17 -21.22 -24.87 0.54
C ILE A 17 -19.69 -24.87 0.46
N TYR A 18 -19.15 -24.02 -0.41
CA TYR A 18 -17.70 -23.76 -0.45
C TYR A 18 -17.31 -22.87 0.73
N LYS A 19 -16.81 -23.47 1.80
CA LYS A 19 -16.07 -22.72 2.80
C LYS A 19 -14.68 -22.43 2.21
N ARG A 20 -14.36 -21.14 2.02
CA ARG A 20 -13.00 -20.73 1.66
C ARG A 20 -12.03 -21.32 2.68
N SER A 21 -11.11 -22.15 2.20
CA SER A 21 -9.99 -22.61 3.03
C SER A 21 -9.04 -21.44 3.27
N ARG A 22 -8.45 -21.39 4.47
CA ARG A 22 -7.42 -20.41 4.79
C ARG A 22 -6.19 -20.64 3.93
N SER A 23 -5.64 -19.56 3.38
CA SER A 23 -4.42 -19.62 2.59
C SER A 23 -3.22 -20.04 3.45
N PRO A 24 -2.11 -20.52 2.85
CA PRO A 24 -0.87 -20.77 3.58
C PRO A 24 -0.38 -19.56 4.39
N TYR A 25 -0.48 -18.35 3.83
CA TYR A 25 -0.15 -17.13 4.54
C TYR A 25 -1.06 -16.87 5.75
N GLU A 26 -2.38 -17.02 5.59
CA GLU A 26 -3.32 -16.84 6.72
C GLU A 26 -3.04 -17.84 7.85
N ARG A 27 -2.76 -19.12 7.51
CA ARG A 27 -2.38 -20.12 8.53
C ARG A 27 -1.06 -19.77 9.22
N PHE A 28 -0.09 -19.23 8.48
CA PHE A 28 1.18 -18.79 9.05
C PHE A 28 0.97 -17.67 10.08
N ILE A 29 0.31 -16.57 9.72
CA ILE A 29 0.11 -15.44 10.63
C ILE A 29 -0.75 -15.79 11.86
N GLU A 30 -1.69 -16.72 11.72
CA GLU A 30 -2.47 -17.25 12.85
C GLU A 30 -1.60 -18.08 13.79
N GLY A 31 -0.65 -18.83 13.25
CA GLY A 31 0.33 -19.60 14.02
C GLY A 31 1.31 -18.75 14.82
N GLU A 32 1.52 -17.49 14.45
CA GLU A 32 2.38 -16.54 15.16
C GLU A 32 1.82 -16.10 16.53
N GLY A 33 0.52 -16.26 16.75
CA GLY A 33 -0.14 -16.05 18.05
C GLY A 33 -0.24 -14.59 18.49
N ILE A 34 -0.03 -13.64 17.59
CA ILE A 34 -0.23 -12.20 17.85
C ILE A 34 -1.59 -11.73 17.30
N PRO A 35 -2.11 -10.56 17.70
CA PRO A 35 -3.35 -10.03 17.16
C PRO A 35 -3.34 -9.91 15.63
N ILE A 36 -4.50 -10.11 15.02
CA ILE A 36 -4.72 -9.90 13.58
C ILE A 36 -5.89 -8.94 13.43
N TYR A 37 -5.60 -7.74 12.96
CA TYR A 37 -6.63 -6.78 12.56
C TYR A 37 -7.22 -7.18 11.20
N ARG A 38 -8.55 -7.08 11.06
CA ARG A 38 -9.28 -7.33 9.81
C ARG A 38 -10.21 -6.16 9.52
N GLY A 39 -10.14 -5.57 8.34
CA GLY A 39 -11.00 -4.46 7.94
C GLY A 39 -10.48 -3.75 6.70
N ILE A 40 -11.18 -2.69 6.31
CA ILE A 40 -10.81 -1.88 5.14
C ILE A 40 -9.64 -0.92 5.42
N GLY A 41 -9.46 -0.50 6.69
CA GLY A 41 -8.41 0.44 7.08
C GLY A 41 -8.34 0.65 8.58
N VAL A 42 -7.29 1.32 9.02
CA VAL A 42 -7.01 1.67 10.41
C VAL A 42 -6.86 3.18 10.50
N TYR A 43 -7.60 3.81 11.42
CA TYR A 43 -7.54 5.25 11.59
C TYR A 43 -6.15 5.74 12.05
N ASP A 44 -5.57 5.03 13.04
CA ASP A 44 -4.22 5.25 13.55
C ASP A 44 -3.64 3.91 14.04
N THR A 45 -2.50 3.50 13.52
CA THR A 45 -1.87 2.23 13.91
C THR A 45 -1.36 2.21 15.35
N ARG A 46 -1.20 3.38 15.98
CA ARG A 46 -0.82 3.49 17.40
C ARG A 46 -1.90 2.96 18.34
N ASP A 47 -3.15 2.97 17.89
CA ASP A 47 -4.31 2.51 18.66
C ASP A 47 -4.51 0.99 18.59
N LEU A 48 -3.71 0.27 17.80
CA LEU A 48 -3.84 -1.17 17.64
C LEU A 48 -3.32 -1.93 18.86
N PRO A 49 -4.00 -3.00 19.29
CA PRO A 49 -3.48 -3.88 20.32
C PRO A 49 -2.24 -4.63 19.82
N LEU A 50 -1.12 -4.51 20.51
CA LEU A 50 0.13 -5.22 20.16
C LEU A 50 0.32 -6.44 21.06
N GLY A 51 0.43 -7.62 20.45
CA GLY A 51 0.76 -8.88 21.12
C GLY A 51 2.27 -9.13 21.18
N LYS A 52 2.73 -9.83 22.22
CA LYS A 52 4.12 -10.29 22.31
C LYS A 52 4.42 -11.23 21.15
N TRP A 53 5.49 -10.96 20.41
CA TRP A 53 5.86 -11.70 19.21
C TRP A 53 7.09 -12.59 19.43
N PRO A 54 6.93 -13.86 19.80
CA PRO A 54 8.04 -14.74 20.17
C PRO A 54 9.07 -14.94 19.05
N ARG A 55 8.65 -14.96 17.79
CA ARG A 55 9.56 -15.12 16.65
C ARG A 55 10.52 -13.93 16.54
N LEU A 56 10.02 -12.70 16.59
CA LEU A 56 10.82 -11.48 16.42
C LEU A 56 11.40 -10.93 17.72
N GLY A 57 10.79 -11.19 18.87
CA GLY A 57 11.25 -10.68 20.18
C GLY A 57 10.66 -9.34 20.61
N GLY A 58 9.88 -8.68 19.74
CA GLY A 58 9.13 -7.46 20.03
C GLY A 58 7.64 -7.71 20.31
N ARG A 59 6.83 -6.72 19.95
CA ARG A 59 5.35 -6.82 19.94
C ARG A 59 4.82 -6.42 18.58
N GLY A 60 3.66 -6.94 18.19
CA GLY A 60 3.09 -6.57 16.89
C GLY A 60 1.65 -6.98 16.70
N THR A 61 1.11 -6.60 15.54
CA THR A 61 -0.24 -6.92 15.07
C THR A 61 -0.19 -7.07 13.55
N TYR A 62 -0.68 -8.18 13.03
CA TYR A 62 -0.88 -8.33 11.60
C TYR A 62 -2.09 -7.54 11.11
N LEU A 63 -2.00 -7.03 9.88
CA LEU A 63 -3.07 -6.28 9.22
C LEU A 63 -3.52 -7.06 7.97
N LEU A 64 -4.72 -7.62 8.02
CA LEU A 64 -5.39 -8.22 6.87
C LEU A 64 -6.43 -7.24 6.34
N LEU A 65 -6.03 -6.46 5.34
CA LEU A 65 -6.89 -5.46 4.74
C LEU A 65 -7.74 -6.07 3.64
N GLU A 66 -9.03 -5.74 3.65
CA GLU A 66 -10.01 -6.26 2.68
C GLU A 66 -9.54 -6.11 1.24
N GLY A 67 -9.51 -7.23 0.50
CA GLY A 67 -9.10 -7.32 -0.89
C GLY A 67 -7.59 -7.25 -1.16
N CYS A 68 -6.78 -7.09 -0.12
CA CYS A 68 -5.32 -7.10 -0.21
C CYS A 68 -4.69 -8.34 0.45
N GLU A 69 -5.46 -9.23 1.05
CA GLU A 69 -5.01 -10.34 1.90
C GLU A 69 -4.09 -11.34 1.20
N SER A 70 -4.29 -11.54 -0.11
CA SER A 70 -3.47 -12.44 -0.92
C SER A 70 -2.33 -11.77 -1.69
N ILE A 71 -2.27 -10.43 -1.63
CA ILE A 71 -1.37 -9.62 -2.44
C ILE A 71 -0.31 -8.94 -1.57
N LYS A 72 -0.73 -8.40 -0.40
CA LYS A 72 0.09 -7.56 0.45
C LYS A 72 0.04 -8.04 1.89
N GLY A 73 1.19 -8.46 2.42
CA GLY A 73 1.38 -8.67 3.85
C GLY A 73 1.68 -7.34 4.53
N MET A 74 1.03 -7.10 5.65
CA MET A 74 1.29 -5.91 6.45
C MET A 74 1.23 -6.24 7.93
N PHE A 75 2.04 -5.55 8.71
CA PHE A 75 2.00 -5.61 10.16
C PHE A 75 2.56 -4.34 10.79
N VAL A 76 2.12 -4.08 12.00
CA VAL A 76 2.73 -3.08 12.89
C VAL A 76 3.64 -3.79 13.85
N LEU A 77 4.82 -3.22 14.07
CA LEU A 77 5.90 -3.81 14.86
C LEU A 77 6.43 -2.78 15.86
N GLU A 78 6.47 -3.15 17.13
CA GLU A 78 7.14 -2.40 18.18
C GLU A 78 8.52 -3.02 18.49
N VAL A 79 9.56 -2.20 18.37
CA VAL A 79 10.91 -2.54 18.85
C VAL A 79 11.07 -1.99 20.27
N PRO A 80 11.26 -2.86 21.28
CA PRO A 80 11.35 -2.42 22.66
C PRO A 80 12.49 -1.43 22.92
N SER A 81 12.34 -0.59 23.92
CA SER A 81 13.37 0.35 24.37
C SER A 81 14.63 -0.38 24.82
N GLY A 82 15.79 0.07 24.34
CA GLY A 82 17.10 -0.46 24.73
C GLY A 82 17.36 -1.90 24.26
N ASP A 83 16.62 -2.41 23.27
CA ASP A 83 16.68 -3.80 22.85
C ASP A 83 16.75 -3.93 21.31
N ALA A 84 16.95 -5.14 20.85
CA ALA A 84 16.98 -5.50 19.44
C ALA A 84 16.02 -6.66 19.15
N LEU A 85 15.41 -6.64 17.98
CA LEU A 85 14.66 -7.81 17.52
C LEU A 85 15.60 -8.96 17.18
N LYS A 86 15.07 -10.16 17.12
CA LYS A 86 15.79 -11.31 16.57
C LYS A 86 16.01 -11.09 15.08
N ALA A 87 17.18 -11.50 14.61
CA ALA A 87 17.46 -11.46 13.19
C ALA A 87 16.62 -12.48 12.42
N GLU A 88 16.12 -12.06 11.26
CA GLU A 88 15.42 -12.94 10.33
C GLU A 88 15.89 -12.75 8.89
N LYS A 89 15.64 -13.73 8.04
CA LYS A 89 15.75 -13.66 6.59
C LYS A 89 14.59 -14.40 5.96
N HIS A 90 14.17 -13.99 4.78
CA HIS A 90 13.04 -14.60 4.06
C HIS A 90 13.08 -14.30 2.57
N VAL A 91 12.53 -15.18 1.75
CA VAL A 91 12.51 -15.04 0.28
C VAL A 91 11.35 -14.17 -0.21
N TYR A 92 11.17 -13.00 0.41
CA TYR A 92 10.26 -11.96 -0.05
C TYR A 92 10.81 -10.57 0.30
N ASP A 93 10.37 -9.56 -0.42
CA ASP A 93 10.74 -8.17 -0.16
C ASP A 93 9.91 -7.62 0.99
N GLU A 94 10.55 -6.84 1.88
CA GLU A 94 9.90 -6.18 3.00
C GLU A 94 10.34 -4.73 3.12
N PHE A 95 9.39 -3.85 3.39
CA PHE A 95 9.57 -2.41 3.48
C PHE A 95 9.07 -1.92 4.82
N PHE A 96 9.80 -1.00 5.43
CA PHE A 96 9.44 -0.42 6.71
C PHE A 96 9.27 1.10 6.58
N VAL A 97 8.16 1.60 7.13
CA VAL A 97 7.96 3.02 7.40
C VAL A 97 8.01 3.21 8.92
N VAL A 98 8.88 4.10 9.36
CA VAL A 98 8.98 4.42 10.79
C VAL A 98 7.88 5.40 11.17
N ILE A 99 7.01 4.97 12.08
CA ILE A 99 5.90 5.78 12.59
C ILE A 99 6.36 6.58 13.80
N GLU A 100 7.07 5.94 14.74
CA GLU A 100 7.58 6.55 15.97
C GLU A 100 8.92 5.96 16.39
N GLY A 101 9.69 6.73 17.14
CA GLY A 101 10.95 6.29 17.71
C GLY A 101 12.11 6.38 16.73
N ARG A 102 13.26 5.91 17.16
CA ARG A 102 14.54 5.93 16.42
C ARG A 102 15.28 4.63 16.64
N GLY A 103 16.14 4.27 15.71
CA GLY A 103 16.97 3.09 15.84
C GLY A 103 17.89 2.90 14.66
N THR A 104 18.41 1.70 14.55
CA THR A 104 19.25 1.25 13.44
C THR A 104 18.72 -0.08 12.88
N THR A 105 19.07 -0.37 11.63
CA THR A 105 18.91 -1.68 11.04
C THR A 105 20.27 -2.23 10.66
N GLU A 106 20.52 -3.47 11.03
CA GLU A 106 21.67 -4.24 10.56
C GLU A 106 21.20 -5.19 9.46
N VAL A 107 21.94 -5.25 8.35
CA VAL A 107 21.66 -6.14 7.22
C VAL A 107 22.94 -6.87 6.82
N TRP A 108 22.87 -8.19 6.60
CA TRP A 108 24.01 -8.99 6.17
C TRP A 108 23.59 -10.24 5.40
N ARG A 109 24.50 -10.74 4.58
CA ARG A 109 24.31 -12.02 3.88
C ARG A 109 24.73 -13.19 4.77
N GLU A 110 24.13 -14.32 4.55
CA GLU A 110 24.51 -15.56 5.24
C GLU A 110 26.01 -15.87 5.00
N GLY A 111 26.72 -16.19 6.09
CA GLY A 111 28.17 -16.44 6.03
C GLY A 111 29.06 -15.20 5.88
N SER A 112 28.50 -14.01 5.65
CA SER A 112 29.28 -12.76 5.58
C SER A 112 29.65 -12.24 6.95
N GLN A 113 30.88 -11.72 7.08
CA GLN A 113 31.30 -10.94 8.25
C GLN A 113 30.95 -9.45 8.12
N LYS A 114 30.58 -9.02 6.91
CA LYS A 114 30.21 -7.64 6.62
C LYS A 114 28.75 -7.41 7.00
N LYS A 115 28.50 -6.32 7.69
CA LYS A 115 27.15 -5.83 7.99
C LYS A 115 27.00 -4.41 7.50
N HIS A 116 25.91 -4.14 6.81
CA HIS A 116 25.45 -2.78 6.56
C HIS A 116 24.62 -2.33 7.74
N VAL A 117 24.91 -1.13 8.25
CA VAL A 117 24.18 -0.54 9.37
C VAL A 117 23.76 0.87 8.97
N PHE A 118 22.49 1.17 9.15
CA PHE A 118 21.95 2.51 8.89
C PHE A 118 20.95 2.92 9.99
N GLU A 119 20.85 4.21 10.21
CA GLU A 119 19.91 4.79 11.17
C GLU A 119 18.57 5.13 10.53
N TRP A 120 17.52 5.11 11.35
CA TRP A 120 16.19 5.54 10.96
C TRP A 120 15.49 6.33 12.07
N GLN A 121 14.52 7.15 11.66
CA GLN A 121 13.72 8.04 12.50
C GLN A 121 12.28 8.12 11.96
N PRO A 122 11.33 8.78 12.66
CA PRO A 122 9.98 8.96 12.11
C PRO A 122 10.00 9.53 10.69
N GLY A 123 9.26 8.90 9.78
CA GLY A 123 9.26 9.24 8.37
C GLY A 123 10.36 8.58 7.54
N SER A 124 11.27 7.80 8.12
CA SER A 124 12.18 6.98 7.31
C SER A 124 11.43 5.84 6.62
N LEU A 125 11.82 5.57 5.37
CA LEU A 125 11.38 4.42 4.57
C LEU A 125 12.60 3.64 4.12
N PHE A 126 12.64 2.34 4.38
CA PHE A 126 13.73 1.47 3.94
C PHE A 126 13.24 0.07 3.62
N MET A 127 14.05 -0.69 2.88
CA MET A 127 13.76 -2.10 2.57
C MET A 127 14.74 -3.06 3.25
N ALA A 128 14.22 -4.24 3.62
CA ALA A 128 15.01 -5.42 3.91
C ALA A 128 15.14 -6.23 2.61
N PRO A 129 16.38 -6.51 2.13
CA PRO A 129 16.57 -7.21 0.87
C PRO A 129 16.10 -8.66 0.97
N ILE A 130 15.61 -9.18 -0.15
CA ILE A 130 15.21 -10.58 -0.25
C ILE A 130 16.35 -11.52 0.21
N ASN A 131 16.01 -12.43 1.11
CA ASN A 131 16.87 -13.48 1.66
C ASN A 131 18.21 -13.01 2.29
N ALA A 132 18.30 -11.75 2.68
CA ALA A 132 19.37 -11.25 3.54
C ALA A 132 18.92 -11.20 5.01
N TYR A 133 19.83 -11.54 5.93
CA TYR A 133 19.53 -11.32 7.34
C TYR A 133 19.37 -9.84 7.62
N HIS A 134 18.37 -9.53 8.40
CA HIS A 134 18.15 -8.18 8.93
C HIS A 134 17.64 -8.24 10.36
N ARG A 135 17.94 -7.21 11.14
CA ARG A 135 17.35 -6.97 12.46
C ARG A 135 17.24 -5.50 12.76
N LEU A 136 16.19 -5.13 13.46
CA LEU A 136 15.99 -3.77 13.94
C LEU A 136 16.51 -3.66 15.38
N VAL A 137 17.20 -2.57 15.67
CA VAL A 137 17.83 -2.28 16.96
C VAL A 137 17.33 -0.92 17.44
N ASN A 138 16.88 -0.85 18.67
CA ASN A 138 16.47 0.38 19.34
C ASN A 138 17.33 0.61 20.58
N ALA A 139 18.39 1.41 20.44
CA ALA A 139 19.27 1.78 21.55
C ALA A 139 18.75 2.98 22.38
N THR A 140 17.51 3.44 22.11
CA THR A 140 16.91 4.57 22.82
C THR A 140 16.14 4.11 24.06
N ASN A 141 15.70 5.06 24.87
CA ASN A 141 14.93 4.81 26.10
C ASN A 141 13.40 4.82 25.89
N SER A 142 12.94 4.83 24.66
CA SER A 142 11.53 4.77 24.27
C SER A 142 11.32 3.68 23.20
N PRO A 143 10.18 2.98 23.18
CA PRO A 143 9.90 2.03 22.11
C PRO A 143 9.81 2.72 20.75
N ALA A 144 10.06 1.98 19.70
CA ALA A 144 9.87 2.44 18.33
C ALA A 144 8.76 1.64 17.65
N LEU A 145 7.92 2.32 16.86
CA LEU A 145 6.81 1.73 16.12
C LEU A 145 7.04 1.86 14.63
N LEU A 146 7.04 0.73 13.94
CA LEU A 146 7.22 0.66 12.50
C LEU A 146 6.01 -0.05 11.85
N LEU A 147 5.66 0.38 10.65
CA LEU A 147 4.71 -0.29 9.77
C LEU A 147 5.48 -1.01 8.68
N ALA A 148 5.30 -2.33 8.58
CA ALA A 148 5.87 -3.14 7.51
C ALA A 148 4.86 -3.43 6.42
N ALA A 149 5.34 -3.47 5.18
CA ALA A 149 4.62 -3.95 4.00
C ALA A 149 5.51 -4.92 3.22
N ASN A 150 4.97 -6.06 2.80
CA ASN A 150 5.74 -7.10 2.12
C ASN A 150 4.90 -7.87 1.09
N ASN A 151 5.56 -8.73 0.32
CA ASN A 151 4.93 -9.66 -0.60
C ASN A 151 4.95 -11.12 -0.10
N ALA A 152 4.97 -11.32 1.22
CA ALA A 152 4.86 -12.65 1.83
C ALA A 152 3.61 -13.43 1.39
N PRO A 153 2.39 -12.84 1.28
CA PRO A 153 1.21 -13.59 0.86
C PRO A 153 1.37 -14.31 -0.48
N PRO A 154 1.73 -13.66 -1.60
CA PRO A 154 1.91 -14.36 -2.87
C PRO A 154 3.02 -15.42 -2.81
N VAL A 155 4.13 -15.14 -2.14
CA VAL A 155 5.25 -16.09 -2.00
C VAL A 155 4.84 -17.31 -1.19
N MET A 156 4.25 -17.13 -0.02
CA MET A 156 3.82 -18.25 0.85
C MET A 156 2.68 -19.05 0.22
N ASN A 157 1.75 -18.38 -0.45
CA ASN A 157 0.62 -19.04 -1.10
C ASN A 157 1.04 -19.86 -2.33
N LEU A 158 2.07 -19.40 -3.06
CA LEU A 158 2.62 -20.11 -4.21
C LEU A 158 3.43 -21.34 -3.80
N PHE A 159 4.44 -21.16 -2.95
CA PHE A 159 5.38 -22.23 -2.59
C PHE A 159 4.85 -23.18 -1.53
N GLN A 160 3.94 -22.74 -0.66
CA GLN A 160 3.33 -23.54 0.43
C GLN A 160 4.36 -24.25 1.33
N SER A 161 5.56 -23.70 1.44
CA SER A 161 6.69 -24.25 2.19
C SER A 161 7.32 -23.17 3.08
N GLN A 162 7.11 -23.28 4.39
CA GLN A 162 7.80 -22.40 5.34
C GLN A 162 9.31 -22.60 5.31
N HIS A 163 9.77 -23.84 5.10
CA HIS A 163 11.20 -24.12 4.98
C HIS A 163 11.83 -23.37 3.82
N PHE A 164 11.18 -23.36 2.64
CA PHE A 164 11.63 -22.59 1.49
C PHE A 164 11.69 -21.09 1.78
N VAL A 165 10.70 -20.56 2.47
CA VAL A 165 10.59 -19.12 2.77
C VAL A 165 11.67 -18.67 3.75
N TRP A 166 11.93 -19.45 4.82
CA TRP A 166 12.78 -19.02 5.94
C TRP A 166 14.19 -19.61 5.94
N ASN A 167 14.41 -20.73 5.25
CA ASN A 167 15.67 -21.46 5.27
C ASN A 167 16.26 -21.67 3.87
N ASN A 168 15.95 -20.79 2.93
CA ASN A 168 16.47 -20.84 1.58
C ASN A 168 17.95 -20.37 1.55
N ASN A 169 18.79 -21.10 0.80
CA ASN A 169 20.23 -20.82 0.71
C ASN A 169 20.60 -20.02 -0.57
N TYR A 170 19.64 -19.66 -1.42
CA TYR A 170 19.93 -18.88 -2.61
C TYR A 170 20.23 -17.42 -2.26
N ASP A 171 21.31 -16.89 -2.80
CA ASP A 171 21.88 -15.61 -2.39
C ASP A 171 21.22 -14.37 -3.00
N PHE A 172 20.44 -14.50 -4.07
CA PHE A 172 19.87 -13.37 -4.80
C PHE A 172 20.88 -12.23 -5.07
N ASN A 173 22.07 -12.58 -5.56
CA ASN A 173 23.15 -11.62 -5.84
C ASN A 173 22.75 -10.50 -6.78
N GLU A 174 21.86 -10.80 -7.73
CA GLU A 174 21.27 -9.87 -8.68
C GLU A 174 20.34 -8.83 -8.01
N ARG A 175 19.87 -9.11 -6.79
CA ARG A 175 18.99 -8.23 -6.01
C ARG A 175 19.76 -7.51 -4.90
N TYR A 176 20.58 -8.23 -4.19
CA TYR A 176 21.41 -7.72 -3.10
C TYR A 176 22.81 -8.33 -3.17
N GLY A 177 23.69 -7.65 -3.90
CA GLY A 177 25.08 -8.07 -4.10
C GLY A 177 26.04 -7.61 -3.01
N ASP A 178 25.58 -7.24 -1.81
CA ASP A 178 26.40 -6.77 -0.68
C ASP A 178 27.23 -5.48 -1.01
N SER A 179 26.72 -4.66 -1.92
CA SER A 179 27.33 -3.39 -2.32
C SER A 179 27.34 -2.39 -1.17
N ASP A 180 28.44 -1.67 -0.98
CA ASP A 180 28.55 -0.58 0.00
C ASP A 180 27.56 0.57 -0.26
N ASP A 181 27.15 0.73 -1.51
CA ASP A 181 26.22 1.77 -1.93
C ASP A 181 24.73 1.37 -1.78
N PHE A 182 24.43 0.14 -1.34
CA PHE A 182 23.06 -0.36 -1.32
C PHE A 182 22.10 0.52 -0.48
N TYR A 183 22.57 1.02 0.65
CA TYR A 183 21.81 1.93 1.53
C TYR A 183 22.28 3.39 1.45
N LYS A 184 23.09 3.73 0.45
CA LYS A 184 23.48 5.12 0.23
C LYS A 184 22.26 5.96 -0.16
N VAL A 185 22.04 7.03 0.57
CA VAL A 185 20.95 7.95 0.29
C VAL A 185 21.17 8.60 -1.07
N ASN A 186 20.17 8.47 -1.95
CA ASN A 186 20.14 9.15 -3.23
C ASN A 186 19.06 10.23 -3.20
N THR A 187 19.36 11.41 -3.72
CA THR A 187 18.45 12.55 -3.84
C THR A 187 18.15 12.93 -5.28
N THR A 188 18.72 12.20 -6.25
CA THR A 188 18.54 12.49 -7.67
C THR A 188 17.15 12.04 -8.12
N ILE A 189 16.36 12.98 -8.60
CA ILE A 189 15.06 12.72 -9.24
C ILE A 189 15.30 12.47 -10.72
N GLU A 190 14.77 11.38 -11.23
CA GLU A 190 14.83 10.98 -12.63
C GLU A 190 13.43 10.74 -13.20
N ALA A 191 13.32 10.66 -14.52
CA ALA A 191 12.10 10.18 -15.16
C ALA A 191 12.07 8.63 -15.13
N GLU A 192 10.98 8.05 -14.66
CA GLU A 192 10.85 6.58 -14.73
C GLU A 192 10.68 6.13 -16.18
N PRO A 193 11.22 4.93 -16.55
CA PRO A 193 11.39 4.56 -17.97
C PRO A 193 10.08 4.45 -18.77
N VAL A 194 8.98 4.05 -18.13
CA VAL A 194 7.74 3.68 -18.84
C VAL A 194 6.85 4.89 -19.10
N ARG A 195 6.69 5.78 -18.11
CA ARG A 195 5.73 6.90 -18.16
C ARG A 195 6.37 8.27 -18.02
N GLY A 196 7.70 8.31 -17.86
CA GLY A 196 8.44 9.56 -17.68
C GLY A 196 8.10 10.33 -16.40
N ARG A 197 7.46 9.70 -15.42
CA ARG A 197 7.07 10.35 -14.15
C ARG A 197 8.22 10.38 -13.18
N ALA A 198 8.19 11.35 -12.27
CA ALA A 198 9.26 11.51 -11.29
C ALA A 198 9.48 10.28 -10.43
N ALA A 199 10.72 9.85 -10.35
CA ALA A 199 11.18 8.70 -9.59
C ALA A 199 12.50 9.01 -8.88
N ILE A 200 12.79 8.27 -7.83
CA ILE A 200 14.05 8.32 -7.08
C ILE A 200 14.47 6.89 -6.73
N ARG A 201 15.73 6.55 -7.02
CA ARG A 201 16.29 5.22 -6.73
C ARG A 201 17.07 5.24 -5.43
N SER A 202 16.58 4.54 -4.43
CA SER A 202 17.26 4.36 -3.16
C SER A 202 16.65 3.19 -2.40
N ASN A 203 17.40 2.55 -1.51
CA ASN A 203 16.89 1.53 -0.60
C ASN A 203 16.71 2.08 0.83
N LEU A 204 17.08 3.34 1.04
CA LEU A 204 16.88 4.10 2.27
C LEU A 204 16.49 5.53 1.93
N PHE A 205 15.35 5.96 2.43
CA PHE A 205 14.85 7.33 2.38
C PHE A 205 14.77 7.85 3.83
N PRO A 206 15.63 8.77 4.24
CA PRO A 206 15.68 9.23 5.63
C PRO A 206 14.40 9.90 6.13
N ASP A 207 13.70 10.62 5.24
CA ASP A 207 12.46 11.33 5.59
C ASP A 207 11.56 11.50 4.35
N ILE A 208 10.54 10.66 4.25
CA ILE A 208 9.51 10.75 3.20
C ILE A 208 8.35 11.68 3.58
N VAL A 209 8.28 12.10 4.84
CA VAL A 209 7.24 13.02 5.33
C VAL A 209 7.52 14.44 4.85
N ASN A 210 8.78 14.87 4.89
CA ASN A 210 9.19 16.23 4.53
C ASN A 210 9.87 16.31 3.15
N ALA A 211 10.02 15.19 2.45
CA ALA A 211 10.62 15.17 1.10
C ALA A 211 9.90 16.11 0.13
N ASN A 212 10.66 16.85 -0.69
CA ASN A 212 10.07 17.69 -1.74
C ASN A 212 9.56 16.82 -2.88
N LEU A 213 8.26 16.89 -3.15
CA LEU A 213 7.63 16.12 -4.22
C LEU A 213 7.40 16.98 -5.45
N PRO A 214 7.80 16.51 -6.64
CA PRO A 214 7.49 17.20 -7.90
C PRO A 214 5.99 17.32 -8.16
N LEU A 215 5.60 18.42 -8.81
CA LEU A 215 4.23 18.65 -9.26
C LEU A 215 3.87 17.63 -10.36
N ASP A 216 2.69 17.04 -10.25
CA ASP A 216 2.19 16.03 -11.20
C ASP A 216 0.81 16.38 -11.77
N ASN A 217 -0.08 16.98 -10.99
CA ASN A 217 -1.46 17.40 -11.35
C ASN A 217 -2.40 16.29 -11.86
N GLN A 218 -1.97 15.08 -12.07
CA GLN A 218 -2.76 14.03 -12.71
C GLN A 218 -4.05 13.69 -11.95
N ARG A 219 -3.95 13.59 -10.61
CA ARG A 219 -5.06 13.15 -9.76
C ARG A 219 -5.94 14.30 -9.28
N ALA A 220 -5.32 15.43 -9.01
CA ALA A 220 -5.98 16.62 -8.52
C ALA A 220 -5.15 17.86 -8.90
N PRO A 221 -5.74 19.06 -8.96
CA PRO A 221 -4.97 20.29 -9.09
C PRO A 221 -3.96 20.44 -7.94
N GLY A 222 -2.70 20.71 -8.25
CA GLY A 222 -1.63 20.83 -7.26
C GLY A 222 -1.14 19.52 -6.64
N TYR A 223 -1.64 18.38 -7.10
CA TYR A 223 -1.17 17.06 -6.66
C TYR A 223 0.32 16.88 -7.00
N ARG A 224 1.07 16.37 -6.03
CA ARG A 224 2.50 16.11 -6.15
C ARG A 224 2.77 14.61 -5.98
N ARG A 225 3.83 14.12 -6.63
CA ARG A 225 4.13 12.70 -6.62
C ARG A 225 5.61 12.41 -6.91
N ILE A 226 6.15 11.38 -6.25
CA ILE A 226 7.39 10.73 -6.62
C ILE A 226 7.27 9.22 -6.39
N ALA A 227 7.82 8.42 -7.28
CA ALA A 227 7.93 6.98 -7.08
C ALA A 227 9.28 6.66 -6.44
N PRO A 228 9.32 6.11 -5.22
CA PRO A 228 10.53 5.54 -4.67
C PRO A 228 10.81 4.22 -5.39
N PHE A 229 11.92 4.16 -6.08
CA PHE A 229 12.43 2.94 -6.68
C PHE A 229 13.56 2.38 -5.83
N PHE A 230 13.31 1.22 -5.26
CA PHE A 230 14.34 0.50 -4.54
C PHE A 230 15.24 -0.21 -5.55
N ASN A 231 16.55 -0.19 -5.35
CA ASN A 231 17.49 -0.91 -6.20
C ASN A 231 17.17 -2.41 -6.14
N GLY A 232 17.17 -3.06 -7.29
CA GLY A 232 16.70 -4.44 -7.43
C GLY A 232 15.17 -4.55 -7.44
N PHE A 233 14.48 -3.44 -7.50
CA PHE A 233 13.03 -3.36 -7.45
C PHE A 233 12.40 -3.12 -8.81
N ILE A 234 13.13 -2.60 -9.78
CA ILE A 234 12.67 -2.30 -11.13
C ILE A 234 13.64 -2.85 -12.16
N PRO A 235 13.11 -3.44 -13.22
CA PRO A 235 11.71 -3.63 -13.62
C PRO A 235 11.00 -4.75 -12.90
N ASP A 236 11.67 -5.55 -12.11
CA ASP A 236 11.27 -6.90 -11.69
C ASP A 236 10.64 -6.96 -10.30
N ALA A 237 10.26 -5.83 -9.73
CA ALA A 237 9.68 -5.84 -8.39
C ALA A 237 8.25 -6.33 -8.37
N SER A 238 7.99 -7.25 -7.46
CA SER A 238 6.64 -7.71 -7.15
C SER A 238 5.82 -6.71 -6.32
N THR A 239 6.42 -5.59 -5.92
CA THR A 239 5.78 -4.52 -5.14
C THR A 239 6.26 -3.17 -5.61
N GLY A 240 5.35 -2.32 -6.02
CA GLY A 240 5.63 -0.93 -6.40
C GLY A 240 4.90 0.07 -5.51
N GLY A 241 5.12 1.34 -5.76
CA GLY A 241 4.42 2.37 -5.02
C GLY A 241 4.80 3.78 -5.44
N PHE A 242 4.22 4.73 -4.76
CA PHE A 242 4.59 6.13 -4.88
C PHE A 242 4.21 6.90 -3.61
N ILE A 243 4.94 7.96 -3.36
CA ILE A 243 4.59 8.96 -2.36
C ILE A 243 3.82 10.05 -3.08
N ALA A 244 2.72 10.47 -2.51
CA ALA A 244 1.86 11.49 -3.07
C ALA A 244 1.39 12.49 -2.02
N GLU A 245 1.03 13.68 -2.49
CA GLU A 245 0.56 14.75 -1.65
C GLU A 245 -0.60 15.49 -2.32
N TYR A 246 -1.66 15.66 -1.55
CA TYR A 246 -2.82 16.48 -1.91
C TYR A 246 -2.75 17.78 -1.11
N PRO A 247 -2.82 18.95 -1.76
CA PRO A 247 -2.91 20.24 -1.07
C PRO A 247 -4.14 20.33 -0.17
N ALA A 248 -4.12 21.24 0.80
CA ALA A 248 -5.27 21.52 1.66
C ALA A 248 -6.51 21.86 0.84
N GLY A 249 -7.67 21.35 1.24
CA GLY A 249 -8.96 21.60 0.60
C GLY A 249 -9.12 20.99 -0.79
N ARG A 250 -8.31 19.98 -1.16
CA ARG A 250 -8.37 19.32 -2.46
C ARG A 250 -8.53 17.81 -2.32
N TYR A 251 -9.10 17.21 -3.35
CA TYR A 251 -9.36 15.77 -3.43
C TYR A 251 -9.10 15.22 -4.83
N SER A 252 -8.91 13.90 -4.93
CA SER A 252 -8.64 13.25 -6.20
C SER A 252 -9.90 13.06 -7.03
N LYS A 253 -9.74 12.89 -8.35
CA LYS A 253 -10.74 12.22 -9.18
C LYS A 253 -10.88 10.76 -8.72
N ALA A 254 -12.11 10.23 -8.76
CA ALA A 254 -12.33 8.80 -8.55
C ALA A 254 -11.77 8.01 -9.74
N HIS A 255 -11.19 6.85 -9.47
CA HIS A 255 -10.69 5.96 -10.51
C HIS A 255 -10.67 4.52 -10.01
N TYR A 256 -10.55 3.57 -10.92
CA TYR A 256 -10.38 2.18 -10.55
C TYR A 256 -9.18 1.54 -11.24
N HIS A 257 -8.67 0.48 -10.64
CA HIS A 257 -7.70 -0.45 -11.22
C HIS A 257 -7.97 -1.87 -10.68
N LEU A 258 -7.44 -2.88 -11.36
CA LEU A 258 -7.72 -4.27 -11.00
C LEU A 258 -6.86 -4.81 -9.85
N SER A 259 -5.71 -4.22 -9.60
CA SER A 259 -4.87 -4.56 -8.44
C SER A 259 -5.33 -3.81 -7.20
N GLY A 260 -5.40 -4.48 -6.05
CA GLY A 260 -5.56 -3.80 -4.77
C GLY A 260 -4.35 -2.90 -4.47
N ALA A 261 -4.57 -1.87 -3.69
CA ALA A 261 -3.52 -0.98 -3.19
C ALA A 261 -3.75 -0.66 -1.71
N VAL A 262 -2.67 -0.36 -1.00
CA VAL A 262 -2.75 0.12 0.38
C VAL A 262 -2.13 1.51 0.45
N LEU A 263 -2.85 2.44 1.03
CA LEU A 263 -2.40 3.79 1.28
C LEU A 263 -2.10 3.97 2.75
N VAL A 264 -0.88 4.39 3.08
CA VAL A 264 -0.48 4.76 4.44
C VAL A 264 -0.38 6.27 4.51
N CYS A 265 -1.05 6.89 5.46
CA CYS A 265 -0.98 8.32 5.70
C CYS A 265 0.33 8.66 6.42
N LEU A 266 1.10 9.56 5.83
CA LEU A 266 2.37 10.06 6.36
C LEU A 266 2.21 11.41 7.08
N ALA A 267 1.30 12.24 6.59
CA ALA A 267 1.00 13.56 7.18
C ALA A 267 -0.43 13.98 6.86
N GLY A 268 -1.02 14.74 7.77
CA GLY A 268 -2.38 15.22 7.63
C GLY A 268 -3.44 14.20 8.05
N LYS A 269 -4.66 14.43 7.59
CA LYS A 269 -5.85 13.62 7.84
C LYS A 269 -6.73 13.64 6.60
N GLY A 270 -7.30 12.50 6.27
CA GLY A 270 -8.16 12.36 5.12
C GLY A 270 -9.10 11.19 5.22
N TYR A 271 -9.86 10.97 4.17
CA TYR A 271 -10.68 9.77 4.01
C TYR A 271 -10.64 9.26 2.58
N THR A 272 -11.04 8.02 2.41
CA THR A 272 -11.18 7.37 1.10
C THR A 272 -12.59 6.85 0.95
N LEU A 273 -13.22 7.15 -0.20
CA LEU A 273 -14.42 6.49 -0.66
C LEU A 273 -14.03 5.29 -1.51
N ASN A 274 -14.71 4.16 -1.32
CA ASN A 274 -14.52 2.95 -2.12
C ASN A 274 -15.88 2.37 -2.49
N TRP A 275 -16.12 2.09 -3.79
CA TRP A 275 -17.34 1.44 -4.24
C TRP A 275 -17.13 0.61 -5.50
N ARG A 276 -17.97 -0.37 -5.70
CA ARG A 276 -17.88 -1.27 -6.85
C ARG A 276 -18.24 -0.55 -8.14
N THR A 277 -17.56 -0.87 -9.23
CA THR A 277 -17.79 -0.22 -10.53
C THR A 277 -19.20 -0.42 -11.08
N GLU A 278 -19.88 -1.53 -10.71
CA GLU A 278 -21.30 -1.76 -11.07
C GLU A 278 -22.28 -0.74 -10.47
N LEU A 279 -21.89 -0.01 -9.44
CA LEU A 279 -22.71 1.07 -8.89
C LEU A 279 -22.68 2.34 -9.76
N GLY A 280 -21.77 2.38 -10.74
CA GLY A 280 -21.61 3.51 -11.64
C GLY A 280 -20.91 4.73 -11.00
N PRO A 281 -20.83 5.86 -11.73
CA PRO A 281 -20.14 7.06 -11.26
C PRO A 281 -20.93 7.84 -10.21
N ARG A 282 -22.25 7.61 -10.07
CA ARG A 282 -23.16 8.38 -9.21
C ARG A 282 -23.99 7.47 -8.31
N PRO A 283 -23.36 6.79 -7.33
CA PRO A 283 -24.06 5.81 -6.49
C PRO A 283 -25.14 6.44 -5.59
N TRP A 284 -24.97 7.68 -5.13
CA TRP A 284 -25.98 8.34 -4.28
C TRP A 284 -27.19 8.79 -5.08
N GLU A 285 -27.01 9.38 -6.26
CA GLU A 285 -28.13 9.69 -7.18
C GLU A 285 -28.90 8.41 -7.57
N ALA A 286 -28.19 7.28 -7.66
CA ALA A 286 -28.80 5.97 -7.95
C ALA A 286 -29.44 5.30 -6.72
N GLY A 287 -29.45 5.95 -5.55
CA GLY A 287 -30.02 5.40 -4.31
C GLY A 287 -29.21 4.25 -3.70
N LYS A 288 -27.91 4.14 -4.03
CA LYS A 288 -27.01 3.06 -3.59
C LYS A 288 -25.82 3.58 -2.75
N GLY A 289 -25.93 4.78 -2.21
CA GLY A 289 -24.86 5.42 -1.43
C GLY A 289 -24.48 4.65 -0.17
N ASP A 290 -25.38 3.85 0.39
CA ASP A 290 -25.14 2.94 1.53
C ASP A 290 -24.16 1.81 1.24
N GLN A 291 -23.92 1.51 -0.04
CA GLN A 291 -22.95 0.52 -0.49
C GLN A 291 -21.54 1.09 -0.69
N VAL A 292 -21.37 2.41 -0.55
CA VAL A 292 -20.06 3.07 -0.61
C VAL A 292 -19.36 2.97 0.75
N LYS A 293 -18.17 2.40 0.77
CA LYS A 293 -17.35 2.33 1.98
C LYS A 293 -16.59 3.64 2.17
N ILE A 294 -16.68 4.20 3.37
CA ILE A 294 -15.95 5.40 3.77
C ILE A 294 -14.96 5.01 4.88
N GLN A 295 -13.69 5.29 4.68
CA GLN A 295 -12.66 5.05 5.69
C GLN A 295 -11.85 6.31 5.92
N GLU A 296 -11.89 6.80 7.14
CA GLU A 296 -11.07 7.91 7.62
C GLU A 296 -9.74 7.42 8.17
N TYR A 297 -8.66 8.16 7.94
CA TYR A 297 -7.34 7.86 8.48
C TYR A 297 -6.49 9.14 8.58
N LYS A 298 -5.56 9.15 9.52
CA LYS A 298 -4.61 10.24 9.76
C LYS A 298 -3.17 9.74 9.71
N ALA A 299 -2.21 10.61 9.90
CA ALA A 299 -0.79 10.26 9.97
C ALA A 299 -0.54 9.06 10.89
N GLY A 300 0.00 7.97 10.34
CA GLY A 300 0.17 6.67 10.97
C GLY A 300 -0.98 5.69 10.71
N GLY A 301 -2.09 6.13 10.10
CA GLY A 301 -3.18 5.26 9.68
C GLY A 301 -3.06 4.79 8.24
N LEU A 302 -3.92 3.85 7.82
CA LEU A 302 -3.88 3.26 6.48
C LEU A 302 -5.24 2.79 6.01
N VAL A 303 -5.39 2.63 4.70
CA VAL A 303 -6.62 2.13 4.07
C VAL A 303 -6.32 1.27 2.85
N ALA A 304 -7.12 0.21 2.63
CA ALA A 304 -7.14 -0.47 1.35
C ALA A 304 -7.91 0.37 0.32
N ALA A 305 -7.31 0.63 -0.82
CA ALA A 305 -7.98 1.14 -2.01
C ALA A 305 -8.29 -0.04 -2.94
N ALA A 306 -9.48 -0.03 -3.54
CA ALA A 306 -10.00 -1.16 -4.32
C ALA A 306 -10.08 -2.48 -3.51
N PRO A 307 -10.77 -2.51 -2.36
CA PRO A 307 -10.94 -3.72 -1.58
C PRO A 307 -11.69 -4.79 -2.38
N GLY A 308 -11.26 -6.05 -2.28
CA GLY A 308 -11.89 -7.14 -3.00
C GLY A 308 -11.30 -7.43 -4.38
N GLY A 309 -10.20 -6.77 -4.77
CA GLY A 309 -9.44 -7.10 -5.98
C GLY A 309 -10.20 -6.82 -7.28
N GLY A 310 -9.97 -5.66 -7.87
CA GLY A 310 -10.50 -5.27 -9.17
C GLY A 310 -11.93 -4.71 -9.18
N GLY A 311 -12.19 -3.80 -10.10
CA GLY A 311 -13.52 -3.25 -10.30
C GLY A 311 -14.05 -2.36 -9.16
N TRP A 312 -13.19 -1.70 -8.42
CA TRP A 312 -13.58 -0.77 -7.37
C TRP A 312 -13.07 0.64 -7.67
N PHE A 313 -14.02 1.58 -7.81
CA PHE A 313 -13.68 3.00 -7.74
C PHE A 313 -13.18 3.34 -6.35
N HIS A 314 -12.18 4.20 -6.29
CA HIS A 314 -11.72 4.82 -5.05
C HIS A 314 -11.34 6.27 -5.28
N GLN A 315 -11.51 7.09 -4.23
CA GLN A 315 -11.32 8.53 -4.27
C GLN A 315 -10.76 9.01 -2.93
N HIS A 316 -9.76 9.89 -2.96
CA HIS A 316 -9.02 10.31 -1.78
C HIS A 316 -9.23 11.79 -1.48
N PHE A 317 -9.46 12.13 -0.23
CA PHE A 317 -9.85 13.46 0.23
C PHE A 317 -8.94 13.95 1.33
N ASN A 318 -8.41 15.16 1.17
CA ASN A 318 -7.67 15.85 2.23
C ASN A 318 -8.62 16.74 3.03
N ILE A 319 -8.81 16.44 4.31
CA ILE A 319 -9.60 17.26 5.24
C ILE A 319 -8.74 18.04 6.24
N SER A 320 -7.42 18.08 6.03
CA SER A 320 -6.49 18.86 6.87
C SER A 320 -6.36 20.30 6.38
N ASN A 321 -6.00 21.20 7.28
CA ASN A 321 -5.55 22.57 6.95
C ASN A 321 -4.17 22.64 6.28
N GLY A 322 -3.45 21.53 6.22
CA GLY A 322 -2.17 21.34 5.57
C GLY A 322 -2.21 20.25 4.51
N PRO A 323 -1.05 19.86 3.98
CA PRO A 323 -0.97 18.79 2.98
C PRO A 323 -1.38 17.43 3.59
N PHE A 324 -2.06 16.62 2.81
CA PHE A 324 -2.33 15.22 3.08
C PHE A 324 -1.37 14.37 2.26
N ARG A 325 -0.41 13.76 2.93
CA ARG A 325 0.64 12.98 2.29
C ARG A 325 0.45 11.51 2.58
N ILE A 326 0.58 10.70 1.55
CA ILE A 326 0.42 9.26 1.60
C ILE A 326 1.59 8.56 0.91
N ILE A 327 1.92 7.35 1.36
CA ILE A 327 2.61 6.38 0.53
C ILE A 327 1.61 5.33 0.08
N ASN A 328 1.64 5.02 -1.20
CA ASN A 328 0.81 3.99 -1.81
C ASN A 328 1.68 2.77 -2.10
N TYR A 329 1.27 1.61 -1.60
CA TYR A 329 1.82 0.31 -1.98
C TYR A 329 0.82 -0.39 -2.88
N TRP A 330 1.17 -0.55 -4.16
CA TRP A 330 0.37 -1.36 -5.08
C TRP A 330 1.12 -2.62 -5.46
N GLY A 331 0.48 -3.50 -6.14
CA GLY A 331 1.08 -4.61 -6.83
C GLY A 331 0.45 -5.92 -6.40
N GLY A 332 0.36 -6.73 -7.37
CA GLY A 332 0.40 -8.16 -7.38
C GLY A 332 1.67 -8.53 -8.10
N PRO A 333 1.92 -9.81 -8.36
CA PRO A 333 3.16 -10.32 -8.97
C PRO A 333 3.53 -9.70 -10.32
N THR A 334 2.65 -8.98 -10.97
CA THR A 334 2.87 -8.44 -12.32
C THR A 334 2.93 -6.92 -12.38
N GLY A 335 2.63 -6.19 -11.30
CA GLY A 335 2.58 -4.71 -11.32
C GLY A 335 1.61 -4.12 -12.36
N HIS A 336 0.91 -4.95 -13.12
CA HIS A 336 0.02 -4.50 -14.19
C HIS A 336 -1.29 -3.97 -13.62
N TRP A 337 -1.73 -2.86 -14.17
CA TRP A 337 -2.96 -2.16 -13.82
C TRP A 337 -4.25 -2.93 -14.22
N GLY A 338 -4.08 -4.17 -14.69
CA GLY A 338 -5.14 -5.06 -15.11
C GLY A 338 -5.47 -4.95 -16.59
N GLY A 339 -5.36 -6.07 -17.25
CA GLY A 339 -5.56 -6.27 -18.68
C GLY A 339 -4.25 -6.58 -19.39
N ILE A 340 -4.34 -7.45 -20.38
CA ILE A 340 -3.29 -7.66 -21.38
C ILE A 340 -3.68 -6.78 -22.56
N PHE A 341 -2.84 -5.79 -22.86
CA PHE A 341 -3.04 -4.90 -23.99
C PHE A 341 -1.89 -5.08 -24.96
N GLU A 342 -2.16 -4.88 -26.24
CA GLU A 342 -1.11 -4.74 -27.23
C GLU A 342 -0.32 -3.45 -26.94
N GLU A 343 1.02 -3.56 -26.89
CA GLU A 343 1.92 -2.45 -26.58
C GLU A 343 1.68 -1.26 -27.53
N GLY A 344 1.46 -0.08 -26.94
CA GLY A 344 1.15 1.13 -27.68
C GLY A 344 -0.28 1.19 -28.24
N SER A 345 -1.15 0.23 -27.93
CA SER A 345 -2.55 0.25 -28.34
C SER A 345 -3.32 1.41 -27.69
N GLU A 346 -4.40 1.84 -28.32
CA GLU A 346 -5.30 2.86 -27.76
C GLU A 346 -5.89 2.39 -26.41
N ASP A 347 -6.17 1.09 -26.28
CA ASP A 347 -6.68 0.51 -25.04
C ASP A 347 -5.65 0.53 -23.92
N GLU A 348 -4.35 0.29 -24.21
CA GLU A 348 -3.27 0.44 -23.24
C GLU A 348 -3.16 1.89 -22.75
N VAL A 349 -3.17 2.85 -23.69
CA VAL A 349 -3.13 4.28 -23.35
C VAL A 349 -4.33 4.67 -22.52
N LYS A 350 -5.55 4.25 -22.89
CA LYS A 350 -6.79 4.51 -22.16
C LYS A 350 -6.87 3.80 -20.82
N SER A 351 -6.15 2.69 -20.64
CA SER A 351 -6.06 1.99 -19.35
C SER A 351 -5.39 2.84 -18.27
N GLY A 352 -4.66 3.87 -18.65
CA GLY A 352 -4.14 4.88 -17.74
C GLY A 352 -5.25 5.63 -17.01
N ASN A 353 -4.98 6.04 -15.77
CA ASN A 353 -5.97 6.72 -14.91
C ASN A 353 -6.14 8.21 -15.23
N ILE A 354 -6.03 8.61 -16.48
CA ILE A 354 -6.16 10.00 -16.94
C ILE A 354 -7.41 10.22 -17.80
N PHE A 355 -7.85 9.18 -18.52
CA PHE A 355 -9.02 9.24 -19.38
C PHE A 355 -10.31 8.98 -18.60
N GLY A 356 -11.37 9.72 -18.97
CA GLY A 356 -12.70 9.55 -18.40
C GLY A 356 -13.34 8.23 -18.80
N ILE A 357 -14.26 7.74 -17.97
CA ILE A 357 -15.03 6.51 -18.26
C ILE A 357 -15.86 6.62 -19.54
N ARG A 358 -16.29 7.81 -19.91
CA ARG A 358 -17.03 8.06 -21.18
C ARG A 358 -16.13 7.90 -22.40
N GLU A 359 -14.81 8.04 -22.22
CA GLU A 359 -13.80 7.88 -23.25
C GLU A 359 -13.20 6.47 -23.29
N GLY A 360 -13.76 5.53 -22.51
CA GLY A 360 -13.24 4.17 -22.35
C GLY A 360 -12.11 4.05 -21.33
N GLY A 361 -11.80 5.14 -20.59
CA GLY A 361 -10.83 5.13 -19.49
C GLY A 361 -11.40 4.61 -18.18
N ARG A 362 -10.69 4.92 -17.06
CA ARG A 362 -10.98 4.38 -15.73
C ARG A 362 -11.21 5.46 -14.67
N THR A 363 -11.38 6.72 -15.08
CA THR A 363 -11.50 7.88 -14.20
C THR A 363 -12.88 8.50 -14.32
N ILE A 364 -13.50 8.82 -13.19
CA ILE A 364 -14.68 9.68 -13.14
C ILE A 364 -14.17 11.11 -13.06
N LEU A 365 -14.44 11.90 -14.11
CA LEU A 365 -14.06 13.31 -14.12
C LEU A 365 -14.94 14.11 -13.16
N TYR A 366 -14.46 15.25 -12.64
CA TYR A 366 -15.20 16.05 -11.67
C TYR A 366 -16.61 16.52 -12.14
N PRO A 367 -16.85 16.86 -13.42
CA PRO A 367 -18.21 17.13 -13.91
C PRO A 367 -19.13 15.91 -13.90
N GLU A 368 -18.55 14.70 -13.90
CA GLU A 368 -19.27 13.43 -13.96
C GLU A 368 -19.53 12.83 -12.60
N GLU A 369 -18.86 13.31 -11.55
CA GLU A 369 -18.98 12.76 -10.19
C GLU A 369 -20.39 12.98 -9.61
N ASP A 370 -20.73 12.16 -8.64
CA ASP A 370 -21.97 12.34 -7.87
C ASP A 370 -21.92 13.67 -7.10
N PRO A 371 -22.93 14.56 -7.23
CA PRO A 371 -22.98 15.83 -6.51
C PRO A 371 -22.88 15.70 -4.99
N TRP A 372 -23.29 14.55 -4.44
CA TRP A 372 -23.14 14.24 -3.02
C TRP A 372 -21.69 14.30 -2.58
N VAL A 373 -20.76 13.83 -3.40
CA VAL A 373 -19.31 13.76 -3.09
C VAL A 373 -18.77 15.14 -2.72
N ARG A 374 -19.03 16.15 -3.57
CA ARG A 374 -18.57 17.53 -3.33
C ARG A 374 -19.24 18.16 -2.11
N ASN A 375 -20.54 17.93 -1.94
CA ASN A 375 -21.30 18.45 -0.80
C ASN A 375 -20.78 17.85 0.52
N TYR A 376 -20.60 16.54 0.55
CA TYR A 376 -20.05 15.84 1.70
C TYR A 376 -18.63 16.30 2.02
N TYR A 377 -17.79 16.48 1.00
CA TYR A 377 -16.42 16.97 1.20
C TYR A 377 -16.41 18.40 1.80
N ARG A 378 -17.26 19.30 1.30
CA ARG A 378 -17.40 20.66 1.89
C ARG A 378 -17.85 20.61 3.35
N GLN A 379 -18.78 19.74 3.67
CA GLN A 379 -19.20 19.52 5.07
C GLN A 379 -18.03 19.05 5.92
N ARG A 380 -17.28 18.04 5.46
CA ARG A 380 -16.14 17.49 6.22
C ARG A 380 -15.02 18.53 6.42
N LEU A 381 -14.76 19.37 5.44
CA LEU A 381 -13.82 20.48 5.58
C LEU A 381 -14.29 21.48 6.64
N ALA A 382 -15.57 21.83 6.65
CA ALA A 382 -16.14 22.75 7.64
C ALA A 382 -16.02 22.19 9.07
N GLU A 383 -16.26 20.89 9.26
CA GLU A 383 -16.10 20.19 10.54
C GLU A 383 -14.64 20.25 11.06
N GLU A 384 -13.65 20.21 10.16
CA GLU A 384 -12.21 20.28 10.48
C GLU A 384 -11.67 21.74 10.47
N GLY A 385 -12.50 22.75 10.19
CA GLY A 385 -12.08 24.15 10.06
C GLY A 385 -11.18 24.41 8.86
N ALA A 386 -11.27 23.60 7.80
CA ALA A 386 -10.49 23.71 6.58
C ALA A 386 -11.30 24.33 5.44
N GLU A 387 -10.62 24.95 4.46
CA GLU A 387 -11.24 25.61 3.32
C GLU A 387 -11.28 24.73 2.09
N PHE A 388 -12.34 24.81 1.31
CA PHE A 388 -12.45 24.19 -0.01
C PHE A 388 -11.68 25.01 -1.03
N THR A 389 -10.62 24.46 -1.63
CA THR A 389 -9.72 25.17 -2.54
C THR A 389 -9.69 24.58 -3.95
N MET A 390 -10.64 23.72 -4.32
CA MET A 390 -10.76 23.22 -5.68
C MET A 390 -11.15 24.38 -6.62
N PRO A 391 -10.46 24.57 -7.77
CA PRO A 391 -10.89 25.55 -8.76
C PRO A 391 -12.27 25.20 -9.33
N GLU A 392 -13.17 26.17 -9.40
CA GLU A 392 -14.53 25.95 -9.93
C GLU A 392 -14.51 25.44 -11.38
N SER A 393 -13.54 25.87 -12.19
CA SER A 393 -13.38 25.41 -13.58
C SER A 393 -13.16 23.90 -13.72
N MET A 394 -12.78 23.20 -12.64
CA MET A 394 -12.62 21.73 -12.66
C MET A 394 -13.97 21.00 -12.77
N PHE A 395 -15.07 21.68 -12.46
CA PHE A 395 -16.43 21.13 -12.44
C PHE A 395 -17.27 21.51 -13.67
N GLU A 396 -16.67 22.29 -14.58
CA GLU A 396 -17.28 22.66 -15.83
C GLU A 396 -17.05 21.56 -16.88
N GLU A 397 -18.09 21.28 -17.68
CA GLU A 397 -17.94 20.38 -18.83
C GLU A 397 -16.91 20.98 -19.82
N PRO A 398 -15.98 20.18 -20.36
CA PRO A 398 -15.05 20.67 -21.36
C PRO A 398 -15.80 21.27 -22.55
N ALA A 399 -15.46 22.49 -22.96
CA ALA A 399 -16.07 23.13 -24.11
C ALA A 399 -15.79 22.28 -25.37
N GLY A 400 -16.83 21.64 -25.91
CA GLY A 400 -16.75 20.90 -27.19
C GLY A 400 -17.10 19.40 -27.14
N VAL A 401 -17.42 18.83 -26.01
CA VAL A 401 -17.96 17.45 -25.92
C VAL A 401 -19.48 17.53 -25.83
N ARG A 402 -20.15 17.57 -26.96
CA ARG A 402 -21.58 17.30 -27.11
C ARG A 402 -21.81 16.06 -27.96
#